data_02300358370d63f68637fee605f12a11
#
_entry.id   02300358370d63f68637fee605f12a11
#
_cell.length_a   1.000
_cell.length_b   1.000
_cell.length_c   1.000
_cell.angle_alpha   90.00
_cell.angle_beta   90.00
_cell.angle_gamma   90.00
#
_symmetry.space_group_name_H-M   'P 1'
#
loop_
_entity.id
_entity.type
_entity.pdbx_description
1 polymer ?
#
loop_
_entity_poly.entity_id
_entity_poly.type
_entity_poly.pdbx_seq_one_letter_code
_entity_poly.pdbx_strand_id
1 'polypeptide(L)'
;MGLAPTQSLVETPSRLFYRDAMEVLNRANVPFLVGGAFAFIHQAGIDKSTKDLDLFARPADVQRLLEACAAAGYETDLVFSHWLAKIRSPEGFIDVIFSSGNAVAVVDDDWFAHAISGEVLTVPVKIAPA
;
A
#
# COMPACT_ATOMS: atom_id res chain seq x y z
N MET A 1 -14.76 -28.77 -6.02
CA MET A 1 -13.95 -27.56 -5.97
C MET A 1 -14.68 -26.40 -5.33
N GLY A 2 -15.03 -26.50 -4.09
CA GLY A 2 -15.77 -25.47 -3.41
C GLY A 2 -15.00 -24.19 -3.16
N LEU A 3 -13.72 -24.13 -3.51
CA LEU A 3 -12.90 -22.97 -3.19
C LEU A 3 -12.97 -21.85 -4.21
N ALA A 4 -13.49 -22.16 -5.42
CA ALA A 4 -13.47 -21.19 -6.50
C ALA A 4 -14.12 -19.85 -6.15
N PRO A 5 -15.30 -19.80 -5.51
CA PRO A 5 -15.90 -18.51 -5.19
C PRO A 5 -15.05 -17.66 -4.26
N THR A 6 -14.45 -18.28 -3.24
CA THR A 6 -13.60 -17.56 -2.31
C THR A 6 -12.34 -17.04 -3.00
N GLN A 7 -11.75 -17.88 -3.84
CA GLN A 7 -10.56 -17.48 -4.59
C GLN A 7 -10.86 -16.33 -5.54
N SER A 8 -12.04 -16.35 -6.18
CA SER A 8 -12.42 -15.26 -7.07
C SER A 8 -12.50 -13.93 -6.35
N LEU A 9 -13.01 -13.92 -5.13
CA LEU A 9 -13.09 -12.68 -4.35
C LEU A 9 -11.70 -12.16 -4.00
N VAL A 10 -10.75 -13.05 -3.70
CA VAL A 10 -9.39 -12.68 -3.34
C VAL A 10 -8.59 -12.26 -4.57
N GLU A 11 -8.86 -12.88 -5.70
CA GLU A 11 -8.04 -12.76 -6.90
C GLU A 11 -8.57 -11.74 -7.90
N THR A 12 -9.22 -10.67 -7.43
CA THR A 12 -9.63 -9.59 -8.34
C THR A 12 -8.37 -8.91 -8.90
N PRO A 13 -8.46 -8.34 -10.10
CA PRO A 13 -7.29 -7.68 -10.69
C PRO A 13 -6.69 -6.59 -9.83
N SER A 14 -7.51 -5.79 -9.15
CA SER A 14 -6.99 -4.75 -8.28
C SER A 14 -6.26 -5.33 -7.08
N ARG A 15 -6.75 -6.43 -6.51
CA ARG A 15 -6.07 -7.08 -5.38
C ARG A 15 -4.75 -7.71 -5.81
N LEU A 16 -4.70 -8.29 -7.00
CA LEU A 16 -3.44 -8.81 -7.54
C LEU A 16 -2.43 -7.68 -7.73
N PHE A 17 -2.87 -6.55 -8.23
CA PHE A 17 -2.03 -5.37 -8.36
C PHE A 17 -1.50 -4.91 -7.01
N TYR A 18 -2.38 -4.78 -6.02
CA TYR A 18 -1.99 -4.35 -4.67
C TYR A 18 -0.97 -5.30 -4.05
N ARG A 19 -1.23 -6.60 -4.17
CA ARG A 19 -0.32 -7.61 -3.64
C ARG A 19 1.04 -7.54 -4.31
N ASP A 20 1.06 -7.44 -5.63
CA ASP A 20 2.32 -7.39 -6.36
C ASP A 20 3.14 -6.16 -6.00
N ALA A 21 2.49 -5.00 -5.90
CA ALA A 21 3.19 -3.77 -5.55
C ALA A 21 3.84 -3.88 -4.17
N MET A 22 3.11 -4.43 -3.18
CA MET A 22 3.67 -4.61 -1.84
C MET A 22 4.83 -5.59 -1.85
N GLU A 23 4.73 -6.67 -2.63
CA GLU A 23 5.83 -7.63 -2.76
C GLU A 23 7.06 -7.01 -3.41
N VAL A 24 6.86 -6.19 -4.43
CA VAL A 24 7.95 -5.46 -5.08
C VAL A 24 8.69 -4.60 -4.06
N LEU A 25 7.96 -3.87 -3.24
CA LEU A 25 8.56 -2.99 -2.24
C LEU A 25 9.29 -3.79 -1.17
N ASN A 26 8.74 -4.92 -0.74
CA ASN A 26 9.42 -5.78 0.23
C ASN A 26 10.73 -6.32 -0.35
N ARG A 27 10.72 -6.77 -1.59
CA ARG A 27 11.93 -7.29 -2.24
C ARG A 27 12.99 -6.21 -2.42
N ALA A 28 12.56 -4.98 -2.63
CA ALA A 28 13.48 -3.84 -2.80
C ALA A 28 13.93 -3.26 -1.47
N ASN A 29 13.42 -3.78 -0.35
CA ASN A 29 13.71 -3.29 0.99
C ASN A 29 13.36 -1.81 1.16
N VAL A 30 12.24 -1.39 0.57
CA VAL A 30 11.74 -0.03 0.73
C VAL A 30 10.72 -0.03 1.86
N PRO A 31 10.94 0.74 2.93
CA PRO A 31 10.00 0.78 4.04
C PRO A 31 8.68 1.42 3.62
N PHE A 32 7.57 0.81 4.05
CA PHE A 32 6.25 1.38 3.87
C PHE A 32 5.30 0.82 4.92
N LEU A 33 4.19 1.51 5.14
CA LEU A 33 3.12 1.05 6.02
C LEU A 33 1.84 0.94 5.21
N VAL A 34 1.01 -0.05 5.57
CA VAL A 34 -0.32 -0.20 4.96
C VAL A 34 -1.33 0.57 5.80
N GLY A 35 -2.23 1.27 5.16
CA GLY A 35 -3.28 2.02 5.85
C GLY A 35 -4.14 1.11 6.72
N GLY A 36 -4.43 1.57 7.95
CA GLY A 36 -5.13 0.75 8.92
C GLY A 36 -6.51 0.33 8.49
N ALA A 37 -7.23 1.21 7.78
CA ALA A 37 -8.58 0.90 7.32
C ALA A 37 -8.58 -0.25 6.32
N PHE A 38 -7.66 -0.23 5.36
CA PHE A 38 -7.54 -1.32 4.38
C PHE A 38 -7.16 -2.63 5.09
N ALA A 39 -6.15 -2.58 5.96
CA ALA A 39 -5.69 -3.75 6.68
C ALA A 39 -6.79 -4.35 7.54
N PHE A 40 -7.53 -3.52 8.27
CA PHE A 40 -8.62 -3.98 9.12
C PHE A 40 -9.67 -4.74 8.32
N ILE A 41 -10.10 -4.17 7.20
CA ILE A 41 -11.13 -4.78 6.38
C ILE A 41 -10.69 -6.15 5.87
N HIS A 42 -9.46 -6.26 5.40
CA HIS A 42 -9.00 -7.52 4.83
C HIS A 42 -8.66 -8.55 5.89
N GLN A 43 -8.18 -8.14 7.05
CA GLN A 43 -7.92 -9.06 8.15
C GLN A 43 -9.21 -9.56 8.80
N ALA A 44 -10.23 -8.72 8.86
CA ALA A 44 -11.50 -9.07 9.47
C ALA A 44 -12.37 -9.94 8.57
N GLY A 45 -11.96 -10.16 7.33
CA GLY A 45 -12.74 -10.96 6.40
C GLY A 45 -13.96 -10.24 5.84
N ILE A 46 -14.06 -8.94 6.02
CA ILE A 46 -15.14 -8.15 5.46
C ILE A 46 -14.84 -7.88 3.99
N ASP A 47 -15.77 -8.26 3.12
CA ASP A 47 -15.57 -8.05 1.70
C ASP A 47 -16.02 -6.64 1.29
N LYS A 48 -15.08 -5.72 1.36
CA LYS A 48 -15.27 -4.35 0.89
C LYS A 48 -14.35 -4.13 -0.30
N SER A 49 -14.70 -4.73 -1.41
CA SER A 49 -13.86 -4.75 -2.60
C SER A 49 -13.58 -3.36 -3.18
N THR A 50 -14.37 -2.37 -2.78
CA THR A 50 -14.17 -1.00 -3.28
C THR A 50 -13.17 -0.19 -2.47
N LYS A 51 -12.64 -0.75 -1.37
CA LYS A 51 -11.68 -0.02 -0.55
C LYS A 51 -10.33 0.00 -1.25
N ASP A 52 -9.80 1.20 -1.44
CA ASP A 52 -8.50 1.39 -2.08
C ASP A 52 -7.36 1.20 -1.09
N LEU A 53 -6.24 0.70 -1.58
CA LEU A 53 -5.05 0.55 -0.77
C LEU A 53 -4.34 1.91 -0.63
N ASP A 54 -4.05 2.29 0.60
CA ASP A 54 -3.22 3.44 0.92
C ASP A 54 -1.93 2.95 1.54
N LEU A 55 -0.80 3.45 1.05
CA LEU A 55 0.50 3.21 1.63
C LEU A 55 1.02 4.49 2.26
N PHE A 56 1.74 4.35 3.36
CA PHE A 56 2.41 5.48 4.00
C PHE A 56 3.90 5.24 3.94
N ALA A 57 4.65 6.28 3.63
CA ALA A 57 6.09 6.22 3.54
C ALA A 57 6.70 7.49 4.09
N ARG A 58 7.94 7.41 4.58
CA ARG A 58 8.67 8.62 4.97
C ARG A 58 9.04 9.40 3.71
N PRO A 59 9.04 10.74 3.77
CA PRO A 59 9.38 11.53 2.58
C PRO A 59 10.72 11.12 1.94
N ALA A 60 11.71 10.77 2.75
CA ALA A 60 13.01 10.37 2.25
C ALA A 60 12.99 9.07 1.43
N ASP A 61 11.97 8.24 1.62
CA ASP A 61 11.87 6.94 0.96
C ASP A 61 10.96 6.96 -0.27
N VAL A 62 10.22 8.05 -0.50
CA VAL A 62 9.21 8.10 -1.55
C VAL A 62 9.82 7.88 -2.93
N GLN A 63 10.96 8.50 -3.22
CA GLN A 63 11.56 8.35 -4.53
C GLN A 63 11.99 6.91 -4.78
N ARG A 64 12.60 6.27 -3.81
CA ARG A 64 12.98 4.86 -3.92
C ARG A 64 11.76 3.97 -4.12
N LEU A 65 10.68 4.29 -3.41
CA LEU A 65 9.42 3.56 -3.54
C LEU A 65 8.89 3.66 -4.95
N LEU A 66 8.83 4.86 -5.50
CA LEU A 66 8.34 5.06 -6.85
C LEU A 66 9.25 4.40 -7.88
N GLU A 67 10.56 4.48 -7.71
CA GLU A 67 11.51 3.86 -8.62
C GLU A 67 11.36 2.34 -8.63
N ALA A 68 11.17 1.72 -7.48
CA ALA A 68 10.98 0.27 -7.42
C ALA A 68 9.72 -0.15 -8.17
N CYS A 69 8.63 0.58 -8.01
CA CYS A 69 7.39 0.27 -8.71
C CYS A 69 7.51 0.55 -10.21
N ALA A 70 8.19 1.61 -10.59
CA ALA A 70 8.42 1.89 -12.02
C ALA A 70 9.26 0.78 -12.67
N ALA A 71 10.26 0.28 -11.96
CA ALA A 71 11.09 -0.82 -12.47
C ALA A 71 10.28 -2.09 -12.64
N ALA A 72 9.20 -2.26 -11.88
CA ALA A 72 8.31 -3.41 -12.00
C ALA A 72 7.26 -3.24 -13.11
N GLY A 73 7.25 -2.10 -13.79
CA GLY A 73 6.35 -1.86 -14.91
C GLY A 73 5.14 -1.01 -14.61
N TYR A 74 5.02 -0.47 -13.40
CA TYR A 74 3.89 0.39 -13.04
C TYR A 74 4.18 1.84 -13.36
N GLU A 75 3.13 2.60 -13.63
CA GLU A 75 3.25 4.04 -13.77
C GLU A 75 3.30 4.69 -12.40
N THR A 76 4.12 5.71 -12.25
CA THR A 76 4.23 6.44 -11.00
C THR A 76 4.05 7.92 -11.25
N ASP A 77 3.50 8.62 -10.25
CA ASP A 77 3.17 10.02 -10.38
C ASP A 77 3.32 10.70 -9.02
N LEU A 78 4.11 11.76 -8.97
CA LEU A 78 4.20 12.60 -7.77
C LEU A 78 3.15 13.70 -7.92
N VAL A 79 1.95 13.41 -7.41
CA VAL A 79 0.77 14.25 -7.64
C VAL A 79 0.92 15.59 -6.92
N PHE A 80 1.28 15.54 -5.65
CA PHE A 80 1.57 16.73 -4.85
C PHE A 80 2.92 16.53 -4.18
N SER A 81 3.88 17.37 -4.51
CA SER A 81 5.28 17.13 -4.19
C SER A 81 5.58 17.09 -2.70
N HIS A 82 4.67 17.51 -1.85
CA HIS A 82 4.91 17.54 -0.41
C HIS A 82 4.07 16.54 0.38
N TRP A 83 3.13 15.79 -0.26
CA TRP A 83 2.36 14.86 0.55
C TRP A 83 1.78 13.63 -0.17
N LEU A 84 1.65 13.60 -1.49
CA LEU A 84 0.95 12.50 -2.16
C LEU A 84 1.61 12.11 -3.47
N ALA A 85 1.85 10.81 -3.62
CA ALA A 85 2.22 10.18 -4.88
C ALA A 85 1.24 9.07 -5.19
N LYS A 86 1.25 8.57 -6.42
CA LYS A 86 0.40 7.45 -6.84
C LYS A 86 1.18 6.44 -7.63
N ILE A 87 0.80 5.18 -7.48
CA ILE A 87 1.25 4.07 -8.32
C ILE A 87 0.03 3.62 -9.11
N ARG A 88 0.14 3.55 -10.42
CA ARG A 88 -1.01 3.28 -11.29
C ARG A 88 -0.78 2.03 -12.13
N SER A 89 -1.88 1.32 -12.39
CA SER A 89 -1.92 0.23 -13.35
C SER A 89 -3.29 0.26 -14.03
N PRO A 90 -3.49 -0.53 -15.11
CA PRO A 90 -4.82 -0.62 -15.68
C PRO A 90 -5.89 -1.10 -14.69
N GLU A 91 -5.50 -1.79 -13.63
CA GLU A 91 -6.42 -2.34 -12.63
C GLU A 91 -6.77 -1.36 -11.53
N GLY A 92 -6.12 -0.18 -11.46
CA GLY A 92 -6.41 0.78 -10.42
C GLY A 92 -5.19 1.61 -10.03
N PHE A 93 -5.22 2.14 -8.82
CA PHE A 93 -4.13 2.96 -8.32
C PHE A 93 -3.95 2.74 -6.82
N ILE A 94 -2.76 3.08 -6.34
CA ILE A 94 -2.40 3.06 -4.92
C ILE A 94 -1.96 4.46 -4.56
N ASP A 95 -2.52 5.02 -3.49
CA ASP A 95 -2.06 6.30 -2.95
C ASP A 95 -0.88 6.06 -2.03
N VAL A 96 0.16 6.86 -2.22
CA VAL A 96 1.34 6.86 -1.34
C VAL A 96 1.38 8.19 -0.63
N ILE A 97 1.11 8.18 0.66
CA ILE A 97 0.98 9.38 1.48
C ILE A 97 2.22 9.49 2.35
N PHE A 98 2.88 10.64 2.31
CA PHE A 98 4.08 10.85 3.10
C PHE A 98 4.01 12.08 3.99
N SER A 99 2.88 12.78 3.98
CA SER A 99 2.60 13.89 4.88
C SER A 99 1.11 14.18 4.84
N SER A 100 0.60 14.94 5.78
CA SER A 100 -0.76 15.47 5.66
C SER A 100 -0.79 16.53 4.57
N GLY A 101 -1.97 16.80 4.02
CA GLY A 101 -2.12 17.76 2.92
C GLY A 101 -1.64 19.17 3.27
N ASN A 102 -1.65 19.52 4.56
CA ASN A 102 -1.16 20.82 5.02
C ASN A 102 0.27 20.75 5.58
N ALA A 103 0.95 19.63 5.41
CA ALA A 103 2.32 19.40 5.84
C ALA A 103 2.54 19.51 7.36
N VAL A 104 1.49 19.45 8.16
CA VAL A 104 1.60 19.51 9.61
C VAL A 104 2.07 18.17 10.18
N ALA A 105 1.56 17.08 9.66
CA ALA A 105 1.91 15.74 10.12
C ALA A 105 2.68 15.03 9.02
N VAL A 106 3.94 14.71 9.28
CA VAL A 106 4.82 14.00 8.34
C VAL A 106 4.94 12.56 8.79
N VAL A 107 4.91 11.64 7.84
CA VAL A 107 5.17 10.24 8.15
C VAL A 107 6.65 10.12 8.50
N ASP A 108 6.95 9.71 9.73
CA ASP A 108 8.30 9.70 10.25
C ASP A 108 8.61 8.37 10.94
N ASP A 109 9.77 8.32 11.60
CA ASP A 109 10.23 7.10 12.26
C ASP A 109 9.29 6.67 13.39
N ASP A 110 8.58 7.61 14.03
CA ASP A 110 7.61 7.25 15.07
C ASP A 110 6.46 6.41 14.51
N TRP A 111 5.99 6.72 13.31
CA TRP A 111 4.97 5.90 12.68
C TRP A 111 5.44 4.46 12.53
N PHE A 112 6.69 4.28 12.11
CA PHE A 112 7.24 2.95 11.92
C PHE A 112 7.50 2.25 13.25
N ALA A 113 7.92 2.99 14.26
CA ALA A 113 8.17 2.43 15.58
C ALA A 113 6.88 1.92 16.23
N HIS A 114 5.75 2.55 15.94
CA HIS A 114 4.45 2.17 16.50
C HIS A 114 3.62 1.33 15.55
N ALA A 115 4.16 0.95 14.40
CA ALA A 115 3.46 0.13 13.43
C ALA A 115 3.29 -1.29 13.95
N ILE A 116 2.23 -1.93 13.51
CA ILE A 116 1.91 -3.30 13.90
C ILE A 116 2.27 -4.23 12.76
N SER A 117 3.04 -5.26 13.03
CA SER A 117 3.36 -6.28 12.04
C SER A 117 2.11 -7.11 11.75
N GLY A 118 1.86 -7.38 10.48
CA GLY A 118 0.71 -8.18 10.09
C GLY A 118 0.87 -8.69 8.68
N GLU A 119 -0.24 -9.16 8.12
CA GLU A 119 -0.25 -9.71 6.78
C GLU A 119 -1.49 -9.19 6.07
N VAL A 120 -1.31 -8.67 4.87
CA VAL A 120 -2.38 -8.14 4.04
C VAL A 120 -2.27 -8.77 2.67
N LEU A 121 -3.33 -9.38 2.18
CA LEU A 121 -3.34 -10.09 0.89
C LEU A 121 -2.18 -11.09 0.78
N THR A 122 -1.90 -11.80 1.87
CA THR A 122 -0.83 -12.80 2.01
C THR A 122 0.59 -12.22 2.00
N VAL A 123 0.75 -10.90 2.05
CA VAL A 123 2.06 -10.25 2.07
C VAL A 123 2.37 -9.79 3.49
N PRO A 124 3.53 -10.13 4.05
CA PRO A 124 3.92 -9.58 5.35
C PRO A 124 4.21 -8.10 5.22
N VAL A 125 3.56 -7.32 6.08
CA VAL A 125 3.65 -5.86 6.03
C VAL A 125 3.61 -5.30 7.43
N LYS A 126 3.90 -4.00 7.55
CA LYS A 126 3.63 -3.23 8.75
C LYS A 126 2.41 -2.36 8.51
N ILE A 127 1.55 -2.29 9.53
CA ILE A 127 0.28 -1.58 9.46
C ILE A 127 0.43 -0.28 10.24
N ALA A 128 -0.03 0.81 9.63
CA ALA A 128 0.08 2.14 10.24
C ALA A 128 -0.65 2.17 11.58
N PRO A 129 -0.12 2.91 12.57
CA PRO A 129 -0.80 3.06 13.84
C PRO A 129 -2.13 3.78 13.66
N ALA A 130 -3.06 3.48 14.56
CA ALA A 130 -4.40 4.04 14.50
C ALA A 130 -4.41 5.57 14.73
#